data_99a11a05551c3737d317250b7b84cfed
#
_entry.id   99a11a05551c3737d317250b7b84cfed
#
_cell.length_a   1.000
_cell.length_b   1.000
_cell.length_c   1.000
_cell.angle_alpha   90.00
_cell.angle_beta   90.00
_cell.angle_gamma   90.00
#
_symmetry.space_group_name_H-M   'P 1'
#
loop_
_entity.id
_entity.type
_entity.pdbx_description
1 polymer ?
#
loop_
_entity_poly.entity_id
_entity_poly.type
_entity_poly.pdbx_seq_one_letter_code
_entity_poly.pdbx_strand_id
1 'polypeptide(L)'
;TLQKVLQLLLEEGVHIRDMRSIIETLAEQTSLAPQVANDGPELARRIRIGLAPAIVQQIYGPVRELDVIAIEPDLERLLTQALTSANGPMLDPGVADHLTRQAADASQRQENLGHPACLLVPDVIRPTVARLLKRAAPRLKVLGHSEIPETHSIRIGTLIGGHA
;
A
#
# COMPACT_ATOMS: atom_id res chain seq x y z
N THR A 1 -16.99 -11.55 -8.33
CA THR A 1 -16.15 -10.34 -8.22
C THR A 1 -16.08 -9.82 -6.79
N LEU A 2 -17.22 -9.74 -6.08
CA LEU A 2 -17.24 -9.29 -4.68
C LEU A 2 -16.36 -10.17 -3.79
N GLN A 3 -16.44 -11.49 -3.94
CA GLN A 3 -15.60 -12.42 -3.18
C GLN A 3 -14.11 -12.15 -3.42
N LYS A 4 -13.71 -11.92 -4.65
CA LYS A 4 -12.32 -11.62 -5.00
C LYS A 4 -11.86 -10.31 -4.37
N VAL A 5 -12.68 -9.28 -4.41
CA VAL A 5 -12.38 -7.97 -3.80
C VAL A 5 -12.20 -8.12 -2.29
N LEU A 6 -13.13 -8.81 -1.61
CA LEU A 6 -13.05 -9.03 -0.16
C LEU A 6 -11.80 -9.82 0.21
N GLN A 7 -11.46 -10.84 -0.58
CA GLN A 7 -10.25 -11.63 -0.37
C GLN A 7 -9.00 -10.75 -0.45
N LEU A 8 -8.90 -9.90 -1.48
CA LEU A 8 -7.76 -9.00 -1.66
C LEU A 8 -7.63 -8.02 -0.49
N LEU A 9 -8.75 -7.47 -0.01
CA LEU A 9 -8.75 -6.56 1.14
C LEU A 9 -8.29 -7.28 2.41
N LEU A 10 -8.76 -8.49 2.65
CA LEU A 10 -8.39 -9.29 3.81
C LEU A 10 -6.91 -9.70 3.80
N GLU A 11 -6.39 -10.07 2.63
CA GLU A 11 -4.98 -10.44 2.48
C GLU A 11 -4.04 -9.31 2.88
N GLU A 12 -4.47 -8.08 2.70
CA GLU A 12 -3.70 -6.89 3.08
C GLU A 12 -4.09 -6.34 4.46
N GLY A 13 -4.87 -7.08 5.23
CA GLY A 13 -5.23 -6.73 6.60
C GLY A 13 -6.23 -5.59 6.72
N VAL A 14 -6.96 -5.29 5.67
CA VAL A 14 -8.03 -4.29 5.72
C VAL A 14 -9.25 -4.89 6.42
N HIS A 15 -9.75 -4.22 7.45
CA HIS A 15 -10.93 -4.69 8.17
C HIS A 15 -12.18 -4.55 7.32
N ILE A 16 -12.96 -5.63 7.21
CA ILE A 16 -14.21 -5.65 6.47
C ILE A 16 -15.44 -5.55 7.39
N ARG A 17 -15.26 -4.96 8.59
CA ARG A 17 -16.34 -4.80 9.57
C ARG A 17 -17.50 -3.96 9.03
N ASP A 18 -17.17 -2.95 8.24
CA ASP A 18 -18.19 -2.11 7.61
C ASP A 18 -18.49 -2.59 6.20
N MET A 19 -19.14 -3.73 6.13
CA MET A 19 -19.58 -4.32 4.86
C MET A 19 -20.47 -3.37 4.06
N ARG A 20 -21.25 -2.55 4.76
CA ARG A 20 -22.12 -1.57 4.10
C ARG A 20 -21.31 -0.55 3.30
N SER A 21 -20.29 0.04 3.91
CA SER A 21 -19.40 1.01 3.23
C SER A 21 -18.69 0.36 2.05
N ILE A 22 -18.25 -0.88 2.20
CA ILE A 22 -17.61 -1.63 1.10
C ILE A 22 -18.58 -1.81 -0.07
N ILE A 23 -19.81 -2.25 0.21
CA ILE A 23 -20.82 -2.46 -0.82
C ILE A 23 -21.22 -1.14 -1.48
N GLU A 24 -21.40 -0.08 -0.71
CA GLU A 24 -21.74 1.25 -1.24
C GLU A 24 -20.63 1.77 -2.15
N THR A 25 -19.37 1.66 -1.72
CA THR A 25 -18.23 2.07 -2.53
C THR A 25 -18.11 1.23 -3.80
N LEU A 26 -18.33 -0.08 -3.69
CA LEU A 26 -18.33 -0.99 -4.83
C LEU A 26 -19.39 -0.61 -5.85
N ALA A 27 -20.62 -0.35 -5.39
CA ALA A 27 -21.74 0.05 -6.25
C ALA A 27 -21.44 1.39 -6.95
N GLU A 28 -20.90 2.35 -6.23
CA GLU A 28 -20.51 3.65 -6.79
C GLU A 28 -19.44 3.47 -7.87
N GLN A 29 -18.38 2.73 -7.60
CA GLN A 29 -17.28 2.54 -8.55
C GLN A 29 -17.73 1.79 -9.80
N THR A 30 -18.58 0.78 -9.66
CA THR A 30 -19.09 0.05 -10.82
C THR A 30 -20.06 0.89 -11.65
N SER A 31 -20.78 1.82 -11.04
CA SER A 31 -21.65 2.77 -11.76
C SER A 31 -20.85 3.80 -12.53
N LEU A 32 -19.78 4.32 -11.93
CA LEU A 32 -18.90 5.33 -12.55
C LEU A 32 -18.01 4.73 -13.65
N ALA A 33 -17.62 3.48 -13.50
CA ALA A 33 -16.71 2.81 -14.44
C ALA A 33 -17.14 1.35 -14.61
N PRO A 34 -18.19 1.08 -15.41
CA PRO A 34 -18.70 -0.28 -15.58
C PRO A 34 -17.67 -1.29 -16.11
N GLN A 35 -16.68 -0.80 -16.85
CA GLN A 35 -15.64 -1.66 -17.42
C GLN A 35 -14.77 -2.33 -16.35
N VAL A 36 -14.72 -1.82 -15.12
CA VAL A 36 -13.94 -2.42 -14.03
C VAL A 36 -14.75 -3.41 -13.20
N ALA A 37 -16.02 -3.61 -13.50
CA ALA A 37 -16.90 -4.48 -12.73
C ALA A 37 -16.40 -5.92 -12.62
N ASN A 38 -15.61 -6.38 -13.59
CA ASN A 38 -15.05 -7.72 -13.61
C ASN A 38 -13.54 -7.74 -13.29
N ASP A 39 -12.97 -6.58 -12.98
CA ASP A 39 -11.55 -6.46 -12.62
C ASP A 39 -11.42 -6.35 -11.10
N GLY A 40 -11.23 -7.49 -10.45
CA GLY A 40 -11.11 -7.56 -8.99
C GLY A 40 -9.99 -6.71 -8.42
N PRO A 41 -8.75 -6.79 -8.93
CA PRO A 41 -7.65 -5.95 -8.47
C PRO A 41 -7.90 -4.45 -8.60
N GLU A 42 -8.43 -4.00 -9.73
CA GLU A 42 -8.74 -2.58 -9.93
C GLU A 42 -9.88 -2.10 -9.02
N LEU A 43 -10.91 -2.92 -8.83
CA LEU A 43 -11.96 -2.62 -7.87
C LEU A 43 -11.44 -2.53 -6.44
N ALA A 44 -10.57 -3.46 -6.04
CA ALA A 44 -9.94 -3.43 -4.72
C ALA A 44 -9.14 -2.14 -4.52
N ARG A 45 -8.39 -1.72 -5.54
CA ARG A 45 -7.64 -0.46 -5.52
C ARG A 45 -8.55 0.75 -5.28
N ARG A 46 -9.64 0.83 -6.02
CA ARG A 46 -10.60 1.93 -5.90
C ARG A 46 -11.34 1.93 -4.57
N ILE A 47 -11.68 0.75 -4.07
CA ILE A 47 -12.33 0.62 -2.77
C ILE A 47 -11.37 1.04 -1.66
N ARG A 48 -10.10 0.66 -1.74
CA ARG A 48 -9.09 1.11 -0.77
C ARG A 48 -9.00 2.63 -0.71
N ILE A 49 -8.99 3.31 -1.86
CA ILE A 49 -8.96 4.78 -1.90
C ILE A 49 -10.23 5.36 -1.25
N GLY A 50 -11.39 4.79 -1.54
CA GLY A 50 -12.65 5.20 -0.91
C GLY A 50 -12.69 4.97 0.60
N LEU A 51 -11.99 3.95 1.08
CA LEU A 51 -11.90 3.61 2.50
C LEU A 51 -10.64 4.19 3.17
N ALA A 52 -9.91 5.05 2.48
CA ALA A 52 -8.64 5.58 2.97
C ALA A 52 -8.71 6.15 4.39
N PRO A 53 -9.72 6.97 4.77
CA PRO A 53 -9.81 7.46 6.14
C PRO A 53 -9.90 6.33 7.17
N ALA A 54 -10.67 5.29 6.89
CA ALA A 54 -10.83 4.13 7.80
C ALA A 54 -9.54 3.30 7.86
N ILE A 55 -8.87 3.10 6.74
CA ILE A 55 -7.60 2.35 6.69
C ILE A 55 -6.52 3.08 7.49
N VAL A 56 -6.39 4.39 7.29
CA VAL A 56 -5.42 5.22 8.01
C VAL A 56 -5.72 5.22 9.52
N GLN A 57 -6.99 5.31 9.91
CA GLN A 57 -7.37 5.25 11.31
C GLN A 57 -7.05 3.88 11.93
N GLN A 58 -7.25 2.81 11.18
CA GLN A 58 -6.90 1.45 11.62
C GLN A 58 -5.40 1.33 11.91
N ILE A 59 -4.55 1.94 11.10
CA ILE A 59 -3.09 1.86 11.23
C ILE A 59 -2.57 2.80 12.32
N TYR A 60 -3.01 4.05 12.30
CA TYR A 60 -2.42 5.14 13.10
C TYR A 60 -3.27 5.60 14.27
N GLY A 61 -4.57 5.28 14.28
CA GLY A 61 -5.50 5.87 15.22
C GLY A 61 -5.86 7.33 14.87
N PRO A 62 -6.33 8.12 15.85
CA PRO A 62 -6.88 9.46 15.58
C PRO A 62 -5.81 10.54 15.51
N VAL A 63 -4.77 10.34 14.68
CA VAL A 63 -3.70 11.33 14.47
C VAL A 63 -3.81 11.94 13.07
N ARG A 64 -3.36 13.18 12.92
CA ARG A 64 -3.40 13.89 11.64
C ARG A 64 -2.07 13.91 10.90
N GLU A 65 -0.96 13.80 11.63
CA GLU A 65 0.36 13.68 11.04
C GLU A 65 0.79 12.23 11.05
N LEU A 66 1.09 11.69 9.88
CA LEU A 66 1.44 10.29 9.71
C LEU A 66 2.95 10.15 9.51
N ASP A 67 3.61 9.48 10.46
CA ASP A 67 5.02 9.12 10.31
C ASP A 67 5.13 7.90 9.41
N VAL A 68 5.74 8.08 8.24
CA VAL A 68 5.82 7.02 7.23
C VAL A 68 7.25 6.67 6.89
N ILE A 69 7.43 5.48 6.34
CA ILE A 69 8.64 5.08 5.64
C ILE A 69 8.45 5.47 4.18
N ALA A 70 9.45 6.11 3.60
CA ALA A 70 9.46 6.45 2.18
C ALA A 70 10.64 5.79 1.47
N ILE A 71 10.58 5.74 0.15
CA ILE A 71 11.66 5.24 -0.70
C ILE A 71 12.34 6.44 -1.36
N GLU A 72 13.66 6.45 -1.42
CA GLU A 72 14.40 7.49 -2.14
C GLU A 72 13.91 7.58 -3.59
N PRO A 73 13.84 8.80 -4.17
CA PRO A 73 13.26 8.99 -5.51
C PRO A 73 13.89 8.13 -6.61
N ASP A 74 15.20 7.93 -6.58
CA ASP A 74 15.87 7.13 -7.60
C ASP A 74 15.50 5.65 -7.50
N LEU A 75 15.46 5.10 -6.29
CA LEU A 75 15.03 3.72 -6.07
C LEU A 75 13.55 3.55 -6.39
N GLU A 76 12.72 4.51 -6.00
CA GLU A 76 11.29 4.49 -6.32
C GLU A 76 11.05 4.46 -7.82
N ARG A 77 11.79 5.27 -8.57
CA ARG A 77 11.69 5.33 -10.02
C ARG A 77 12.11 4.00 -10.65
N LEU A 78 13.21 3.42 -10.19
CA LEU A 78 13.69 2.12 -10.64
C LEU A 78 12.67 1.02 -10.37
N LEU A 79 12.09 0.99 -9.17
CA LEU A 79 11.06 0.02 -8.82
C LEU A 79 9.81 0.19 -9.69
N THR A 80 9.38 1.42 -9.92
CA THR A 80 8.21 1.70 -10.74
C THR A 80 8.42 1.19 -12.16
N GLN A 81 9.58 1.45 -12.75
CA GLN A 81 9.90 0.98 -14.09
C GLN A 81 9.95 -0.55 -14.17
N ALA A 82 10.60 -1.18 -13.20
CA ALA A 82 10.77 -2.63 -13.18
C ALA A 82 9.44 -3.37 -12.97
N LEU A 83 8.59 -2.86 -12.07
CA LEU A 83 7.34 -3.51 -11.69
C LEU A 83 6.17 -3.19 -12.63
N THR A 84 6.31 -2.19 -13.49
CA THR A 84 5.29 -1.83 -14.48
C THR A 84 5.71 -2.15 -15.92
N SER A 85 6.75 -2.97 -16.09
CA SER A 85 7.22 -3.36 -17.40
C SER A 85 6.14 -4.09 -18.20
N ALA A 86 6.10 -3.83 -19.52
CA ALA A 86 5.18 -4.49 -20.44
C ALA A 86 5.37 -6.02 -20.48
N ASN A 87 6.56 -6.50 -20.14
CA ASN A 87 6.88 -7.93 -20.10
C ASN A 87 6.59 -8.56 -18.73
N GLY A 88 5.87 -7.86 -17.87
CA GLY A 88 5.57 -8.28 -16.52
C GLY A 88 6.53 -7.71 -15.48
N PRO A 89 6.21 -7.86 -14.19
CA PRO A 89 7.07 -7.36 -13.13
C PRO A 89 8.42 -8.07 -13.15
N MET A 90 9.47 -7.33 -13.45
CA MET A 90 10.84 -7.86 -13.51
C MET A 90 11.74 -7.04 -12.61
N LEU A 91 12.03 -7.57 -11.44
CA LEU A 91 12.95 -6.92 -10.51
C LEU A 91 14.22 -7.77 -10.38
N ASP A 92 15.37 -7.10 -10.52
CA ASP A 92 16.66 -7.76 -10.30
C ASP A 92 16.68 -8.39 -8.90
N PRO A 93 17.11 -9.67 -8.76
CA PRO A 93 17.14 -10.33 -7.44
C PRO A 93 17.95 -9.57 -6.40
N GLY A 94 19.06 -8.93 -6.79
CA GLY A 94 19.85 -8.11 -5.88
C GLY A 94 19.10 -6.90 -5.37
N VAL A 95 18.35 -6.24 -6.23
CA VAL A 95 17.50 -5.10 -5.85
C VAL A 95 16.35 -5.58 -4.97
N ALA A 96 15.73 -6.70 -5.29
CA ALA A 96 14.66 -7.28 -4.48
C ALA A 96 15.15 -7.62 -3.07
N ASP A 97 16.31 -8.27 -2.95
CA ASP A 97 16.91 -8.60 -1.65
C ASP A 97 17.26 -7.34 -0.86
N HIS A 98 17.83 -6.33 -1.51
CA HIS A 98 18.16 -5.06 -0.87
C HIS A 98 16.91 -4.37 -0.34
N LEU A 99 15.87 -4.27 -1.16
CA LEU A 99 14.59 -3.67 -0.77
C LEU A 99 13.97 -4.43 0.40
N THR A 100 13.97 -5.75 0.34
CA THR A 100 13.39 -6.62 1.37
C THR A 100 14.09 -6.41 2.72
N ARG A 101 15.42 -6.39 2.73
CA ARG A 101 16.20 -6.15 3.96
C ARG A 101 15.99 -4.74 4.49
N GLN A 102 16.05 -3.74 3.62
CA GLN A 102 15.84 -2.35 4.02
C GLN A 102 14.44 -2.12 4.58
N ALA A 103 13.43 -2.76 3.99
CA ALA A 103 12.05 -2.66 4.46
C ALA A 103 11.88 -3.30 5.84
N ALA A 104 12.50 -4.47 6.07
CA ALA A 104 12.46 -5.13 7.38
C ALA A 104 13.12 -4.26 8.45
N ASP A 105 14.29 -3.70 8.16
CA ASP A 105 15.00 -2.82 9.08
C ASP A 105 14.22 -1.54 9.35
N ALA A 106 13.65 -0.93 8.32
CA ALA A 106 12.84 0.28 8.45
C ALA A 106 11.57 0.03 9.25
N SER A 107 10.91 -1.10 9.03
CA SER A 107 9.74 -1.52 9.79
C SER A 107 10.06 -1.62 11.28
N GLN A 108 11.15 -2.30 11.62
CA GLN A 108 11.59 -2.46 13.00
C GLN A 108 11.97 -1.11 13.63
N ARG A 109 12.64 -0.27 12.87
CA ARG A 109 13.05 1.07 13.34
C ARG A 109 11.84 1.93 13.66
N GLN A 110 10.82 1.95 12.81
CA GLN A 110 9.59 2.71 13.06
C GLN A 110 8.89 2.22 14.32
N GLU A 111 8.79 0.91 14.51
CA GLU A 111 8.18 0.34 15.72
C GLU A 111 8.98 0.70 16.97
N ASN A 112 10.30 0.67 16.91
CA ASN A 112 11.16 1.07 18.03
C ASN A 112 10.99 2.54 18.40
N LEU A 113 10.62 3.39 17.43
CA LEU A 113 10.35 4.81 17.65
C LEU A 113 8.92 5.05 18.17
N GLY A 114 8.13 3.99 18.32
CA GLY A 114 6.72 4.09 18.76
C GLY A 114 5.74 4.43 17.66
N HIS A 115 6.15 4.30 16.39
CA HIS A 115 5.28 4.57 15.24
C HIS A 115 4.85 3.28 14.55
N PRO A 116 3.67 3.26 13.91
CA PRO A 116 3.31 2.14 13.04
C PRO A 116 4.29 2.01 11.87
N ALA A 117 4.58 0.78 11.47
CA ALA A 117 5.38 0.51 10.29
C ALA A 117 4.50 0.63 9.06
N CYS A 118 4.63 1.72 8.34
CA CYS A 118 3.85 2.03 7.14
C CYS A 118 4.74 2.59 6.05
N LEU A 119 4.76 1.93 4.90
CA LEU A 119 5.52 2.34 3.72
C LEU A 119 4.59 3.01 2.73
N LEU A 120 5.00 4.18 2.24
CA LEU A 120 4.24 4.95 1.25
C LEU A 120 4.91 4.81 -0.12
N VAL A 121 4.16 4.38 -1.12
CA VAL A 121 4.64 4.13 -2.48
C VAL A 121 3.67 4.67 -3.52
N PRO A 122 4.09 4.81 -4.79
CA PRO A 122 3.15 5.12 -5.87
C PRO A 122 2.05 4.06 -5.98
N ASP A 123 0.83 4.49 -6.28
CA ASP A 123 -0.34 3.61 -6.34
C ASP A 123 -0.15 2.42 -7.28
N VAL A 124 0.51 2.66 -8.40
CA VAL A 124 0.66 1.66 -9.46
C VAL A 124 1.48 0.44 -9.03
N ILE A 125 2.41 0.61 -8.09
CA ILE A 125 3.25 -0.48 -7.59
C ILE A 125 2.84 -0.98 -6.20
N ARG A 126 1.90 -0.35 -5.54
CA ARG A 126 1.50 -0.68 -4.18
C ARG A 126 1.17 -2.17 -3.97
N PRO A 127 0.28 -2.79 -4.76
CA PRO A 127 -0.07 -4.20 -4.51
C PRO A 127 1.13 -5.14 -4.69
N THR A 128 1.97 -4.87 -5.67
CA THR A 128 3.15 -5.69 -5.95
C THR A 128 4.19 -5.56 -4.84
N VAL A 129 4.44 -4.34 -4.36
CA VAL A 129 5.34 -4.09 -3.23
C VAL A 129 4.81 -4.75 -1.96
N ALA A 130 3.50 -4.64 -1.70
CA ALA A 130 2.88 -5.28 -0.54
C ALA A 130 3.13 -6.80 -0.52
N ARG A 131 2.94 -7.46 -1.66
CA ARG A 131 3.19 -8.90 -1.79
C ARG A 131 4.66 -9.24 -1.62
N LEU A 132 5.54 -8.44 -2.24
CA LEU A 132 6.98 -8.67 -2.18
C LEU A 132 7.52 -8.61 -0.75
N LEU A 133 7.02 -7.66 0.05
CA LEU A 133 7.54 -7.40 1.39
C LEU A 133 6.82 -8.17 2.50
N LYS A 134 5.73 -8.85 2.21
CA LYS A 134 4.88 -9.47 3.23
C LYS A 134 5.61 -10.48 4.11
N ARG A 135 6.50 -11.29 3.53
CA ARG A 135 7.26 -12.30 4.27
C ARG A 135 8.32 -11.70 5.17
N ALA A 136 9.06 -10.73 4.65
CA ALA A 136 10.20 -10.14 5.35
C ALA A 136 9.76 -9.14 6.42
N ALA A 137 8.64 -8.46 6.20
CA ALA A 137 8.11 -7.44 7.08
C ALA A 137 6.59 -7.63 7.25
N PRO A 138 6.16 -8.65 8.02
CA PRO A 138 4.73 -8.99 8.11
C PRO A 138 3.89 -7.92 8.80
N ARG A 139 4.50 -7.04 9.59
CA ARG A 139 3.79 -5.94 10.26
C ARG A 139 3.76 -4.66 9.42
N LEU A 140 4.53 -4.61 8.35
CA LEU A 140 4.59 -3.45 7.48
C LEU A 140 3.29 -3.31 6.71
N LYS A 141 2.68 -2.13 6.78
CA LYS A 141 1.54 -1.77 5.94
C LYS A 141 2.05 -0.98 4.75
N VAL A 142 1.51 -1.23 3.58
CA VAL A 142 1.89 -0.52 2.36
C VAL A 142 0.71 0.30 1.86
N LEU A 143 0.88 1.61 1.81
CA LEU A 143 -0.13 2.55 1.33
C LEU A 143 0.32 3.20 0.03
N GLY A 144 -0.63 3.41 -0.88
CA GLY A 144 -0.40 4.24 -2.07
C GLY A 144 -0.56 5.72 -1.73
N HIS A 145 0.02 6.58 -2.54
CA HIS A 145 -0.07 8.04 -2.34
C HIS A 145 -1.53 8.51 -2.29
N SER A 146 -2.41 7.92 -3.12
CA SER A 146 -3.83 8.30 -3.17
C SER A 146 -4.63 7.77 -1.98
N GLU A 147 -4.04 6.93 -1.14
CA GLU A 147 -4.69 6.39 0.04
C GLU A 147 -4.46 7.24 1.30
N ILE A 148 -3.79 8.38 1.16
CA ILE A 148 -3.64 9.34 2.25
C ILE A 148 -4.76 10.38 2.12
N PRO A 149 -5.65 10.50 3.13
CA PRO A 149 -6.70 11.52 3.08
C PRO A 149 -6.13 12.94 3.07
N GLU A 150 -6.81 13.85 2.39
CA GLU A 150 -6.38 15.27 2.28
C GLU A 150 -6.29 15.98 3.64
N THR A 151 -7.02 15.47 4.62
CA THR A 151 -7.02 16.02 5.99
C THR A 151 -5.76 15.65 6.78
N HIS A 152 -4.91 14.78 6.24
CA HIS A 152 -3.71 14.30 6.91
C HIS A 152 -2.45 14.85 6.25
N SER A 153 -1.41 15.07 7.07
CA SER A 153 -0.07 15.42 6.61
C SER A 153 0.86 14.21 6.78
N ILE A 154 1.95 14.23 6.03
CA ILE A 154 2.94 13.14 6.04
C ILE A 154 4.26 13.66 6.58
N ARG A 155 4.88 12.88 7.45
CA ARG A 155 6.24 13.09 7.92
C ARG A 155 7.06 11.85 7.61
N ILE A 156 8.19 12.03 6.93
CA ILE A 156 9.08 10.92 6.62
C ILE A 156 9.96 10.65 7.83
N GLY A 157 9.71 9.54 8.51
CA GLY A 157 10.49 9.13 9.68
C GLY A 157 11.70 8.26 9.32
N THR A 158 11.57 7.46 8.26
CA THR A 158 12.64 6.58 7.78
C THR A 158 12.64 6.56 6.26
N LEU A 159 13.83 6.54 5.66
CA LEU A 159 14.00 6.54 4.21
C LEU A 159 14.73 5.29 3.78
N ILE A 160 14.18 4.56 2.82
CA ILE A 160 14.84 3.42 2.19
C ILE A 160 15.65 3.91 1.01
N GLY A 161 16.96 3.66 1.04
CA GLY A 161 17.88 4.12 0.02
C GLY A 161 18.24 3.06 -1.01
N GLY A 162 18.67 3.52 -2.19
CA GLY A 162 19.10 2.66 -3.28
C GLY A 162 20.56 2.20 -3.20
N HIS A 163 21.30 2.68 -2.23
CA HIS A 163 22.71 2.31 -2.04
C HIS A 163 22.87 1.30 -0.92
N ALA A 164 23.58 0.26 -1.22
CA ALA A 164 23.89 -0.78 -0.23
C ALA A 164 24.89 -0.25 0.82
#